data_487e404999bc3bffaccfd68e8050bbde
#
_entry.id   487e404999bc3bffaccfd68e8050bbde
#
_cell.length_a   1.000
_cell.length_b   1.000
_cell.length_c   1.000
_cell.angle_alpha   90.00
_cell.angle_beta   90.00
_cell.angle_gamma   90.00
#
_symmetry.space_group_name_H-M   'P 1'
#
loop_
_entity.id
_entity.type
_entity.pdbx_description
1 polymer ?
#
loop_
_entity_poly.entity_id
_entity_poly.type
_entity_poly.pdbx_seq_one_letter_code
_entity_poly.pdbx_strand_id
1 'polypeptide(L)'
;SGEMLAHVASYQGEMVAEIISGRIREYDPVSVPAIVFTEPEIVSVGMSPKEAKEYCVKLETKLLTGKFPLAANGRALTMEAEKSGGFVRVLAREDNHQIIGIQAVGSSISELSGEFSLALEMGALLEDIAGTIHAHPTMSESFHESVLSTLGHAIHIS
;
A
#
# COMPACT_ATOMS: atom_id res chain seq x y z
N SER A 1 9.46 12.86 18.67
CA SER A 1 7.99 12.93 18.67
C SER A 1 7.51 12.34 17.35
N GLY A 2 6.84 11.21 17.42
CA GLY A 2 6.27 10.52 16.27
C GLY A 2 4.94 11.12 15.83
N GLU A 3 4.33 10.52 14.83
CA GLU A 3 3.00 10.89 14.34
C GLU A 3 1.94 10.67 15.43
N MET A 4 1.11 11.67 15.67
CA MET A 4 0.01 11.59 16.64
C MET A 4 -1.22 10.94 15.99
N LEU A 5 -1.15 9.62 15.78
CA LEU A 5 -2.19 8.81 15.16
C LEU A 5 -2.72 7.77 16.16
N ALA A 6 -4.04 7.54 16.15
CA ALA A 6 -4.69 6.62 17.09
C ALA A 6 -4.15 5.19 16.99
N HIS A 7 -3.95 4.67 15.78
CA HIS A 7 -3.41 3.33 15.54
C HIS A 7 -1.95 3.20 15.99
N VAL A 8 -1.13 4.25 15.85
CA VAL A 8 0.23 4.29 16.40
C VAL A 8 0.20 4.26 17.92
N ALA A 9 -0.69 5.06 18.54
CA ALA A 9 -0.83 5.10 19.99
C ALA A 9 -1.30 3.76 20.56
N SER A 10 -2.22 3.05 19.89
CA SER A 10 -2.66 1.72 20.29
C SER A 10 -1.50 0.72 20.26
N TYR A 11 -0.77 0.65 19.15
CA TYR A 11 0.41 -0.22 19.03
C TYR A 11 1.47 0.06 20.09
N GLN A 12 1.80 1.34 20.31
CA GLN A 12 2.77 1.75 21.33
C GLN A 12 2.28 1.44 22.75
N GLY A 13 0.98 1.57 23.01
CA GLY A 13 0.37 1.22 24.29
C GLY A 13 0.49 -0.26 24.62
N GLU A 14 0.23 -1.14 23.68
CA GLU A 14 0.44 -2.59 23.83
C GLU A 14 1.93 -2.91 24.08
N MET A 15 2.81 -2.33 23.27
CA MET A 15 4.25 -2.51 23.44
C MET A 15 4.75 -2.07 24.82
N VAL A 16 4.29 -0.93 25.33
CA VAL A 16 4.67 -0.45 26.66
C VAL A 16 4.16 -1.39 27.73
N ALA A 17 2.94 -1.92 27.64
CA ALA A 17 2.42 -2.90 28.59
C ALA A 17 3.27 -4.19 28.58
N GLU A 18 3.69 -4.65 27.41
CA GLU A 18 4.59 -5.81 27.30
C GLU A 18 5.96 -5.55 27.92
N ILE A 19 6.54 -4.37 27.70
CA ILE A 19 7.84 -3.97 28.32
C ILE A 19 7.70 -3.93 29.84
N ILE A 20 6.64 -3.36 30.37
CA ILE A 20 6.37 -3.33 31.82
C ILE A 20 6.25 -4.76 32.39
N SER A 21 5.69 -5.70 31.60
CA SER A 21 5.60 -7.11 31.98
C SER A 21 6.90 -7.90 31.84
N GLY A 22 8.00 -7.25 31.47
CA GLY A 22 9.33 -7.84 31.35
C GLY A 22 9.69 -8.40 29.96
N ARG A 23 8.87 -8.14 28.92
CA ARG A 23 9.22 -8.51 27.55
C ARG A 23 10.17 -7.49 26.94
N ILE A 24 11.07 -7.96 26.08
CA ILE A 24 11.94 -7.09 25.27
C ILE A 24 11.18 -6.76 23.99
N ARG A 25 10.91 -5.47 23.76
CA ARG A 25 10.24 -4.96 22.55
C ARG A 25 10.93 -3.69 22.09
N GLU A 26 10.96 -3.49 20.78
CA GLU A 26 11.46 -2.28 20.13
C GLU A 26 10.37 -1.74 19.17
N TYR A 27 10.29 -0.42 19.07
CA TYR A 27 9.40 0.25 18.13
C TYR A 27 10.15 0.46 16.81
N ASP A 28 9.97 -0.45 15.88
CA ASP A 28 10.63 -0.44 14.57
C ASP A 28 9.64 -0.89 13.47
N PRO A 29 8.53 -0.14 13.23
CA PRO A 29 7.61 -0.46 12.15
C PRO A 29 8.27 -0.18 10.79
N VAL A 30 8.10 -1.08 9.83
CA VAL A 30 8.55 -0.86 8.44
C VAL A 30 7.81 0.32 7.81
N SER A 31 6.52 0.48 8.13
CA SER A 31 5.72 1.62 7.70
C SER A 31 4.55 1.87 8.64
N VAL A 32 4.09 3.11 8.65
CA VAL A 32 2.85 3.52 9.32
C VAL A 32 1.88 4.00 8.24
N PRO A 33 0.66 3.44 8.13
CA PRO A 33 -0.31 3.92 7.15
C PRO A 33 -0.80 5.32 7.51
N ALA A 34 -0.73 6.23 6.54
CA ALA A 34 -1.30 7.56 6.63
C ALA A 34 -2.60 7.60 5.81
N ILE A 35 -3.70 8.01 6.46
CA ILE A 35 -5.04 8.03 5.84
C ILE A 35 -5.67 9.40 6.03
N VAL A 36 -6.24 9.94 4.94
CA VAL A 36 -7.07 11.14 4.98
C VAL A 36 -8.49 10.72 4.59
N PHE A 37 -9.42 10.82 5.53
CA PHE A 37 -10.82 10.42 5.37
C PHE A 37 -11.66 11.53 4.72
N THR A 38 -11.24 11.94 3.53
CA THR A 38 -12.02 12.80 2.64
C THR A 38 -12.87 11.97 1.69
N GLU A 39 -13.63 12.62 0.79
CA GLU A 39 -14.26 11.94 -0.35
C GLU A 39 -13.72 12.58 -1.65
N PRO A 40 -12.91 11.85 -2.42
CA PRO A 40 -12.37 10.51 -2.16
C PRO A 40 -11.34 10.46 -1.02
N GLU A 41 -11.21 9.30 -0.39
CA GLU A 41 -10.18 9.04 0.64
C GLU A 41 -8.78 8.97 0.02
N ILE A 42 -7.76 9.23 0.84
CA ILE A 42 -6.35 9.14 0.43
C ILE A 42 -5.61 8.21 1.39
N VAL A 43 -4.90 7.24 0.86
CA VAL A 43 -4.05 6.31 1.64
C VAL A 43 -2.63 6.38 1.12
N SER A 44 -1.67 6.43 2.03
CA SER A 44 -0.25 6.29 1.73
C SER A 44 0.41 5.37 2.74
N VAL A 45 1.13 4.36 2.26
CA VAL A 45 1.88 3.40 3.08
C VAL A 45 3.28 3.26 2.50
N GLY A 46 4.29 3.34 3.35
CA GLY A 46 5.69 3.30 2.92
C GLY A 46 6.15 4.60 2.24
N MET A 47 7.09 4.47 1.32
CA MET A 47 7.76 5.62 0.68
C MET A 47 6.84 6.35 -0.29
N SER A 48 6.91 7.68 -0.26
CA SER A 48 6.36 8.51 -1.34
C SER A 48 7.16 8.30 -2.65
N PRO A 49 6.61 8.67 -3.82
CA PRO A 49 7.34 8.55 -5.09
C PRO A 49 8.70 9.27 -5.11
N LYS A 50 8.81 10.38 -4.40
CA LYS A 50 10.06 11.13 -4.29
C LYS A 50 11.09 10.36 -3.46
N GLU A 51 10.70 9.92 -2.27
CA GLU A 51 11.56 9.12 -1.38
C GLU A 51 11.99 7.81 -2.02
N ALA A 52 11.06 7.08 -2.66
CA ALA A 52 11.34 5.85 -3.38
C ALA A 52 12.36 6.04 -4.50
N LYS A 53 12.23 7.14 -5.26
CA LYS A 53 13.20 7.48 -6.31
C LYS A 53 14.59 7.76 -5.72
N GLU A 54 14.67 8.57 -4.67
CA GLU A 54 15.94 8.88 -3.99
C GLU A 54 16.56 7.63 -3.37
N TYR A 55 15.74 6.74 -2.81
CA TYR A 55 16.18 5.46 -2.24
C TYR A 55 16.75 4.52 -3.31
N CYS A 56 16.04 4.34 -4.42
CA CYS A 56 16.54 3.50 -5.53
C CYS A 56 17.85 4.04 -6.13
N VAL A 57 17.99 5.36 -6.27
CA VAL A 57 19.26 5.97 -6.74
C VAL A 57 20.41 5.63 -5.79
N LYS A 58 20.21 5.68 -4.47
CA LYS A 58 21.25 5.30 -3.49
C LYS A 58 21.65 3.83 -3.55
N LEU A 59 20.73 2.97 -4.00
CA LEU A 59 20.96 1.54 -4.15
C LEU A 59 21.44 1.16 -5.56
N GLU A 60 21.68 2.13 -6.43
CA GLU A 60 22.08 1.92 -7.83
C GLU A 60 21.09 1.05 -8.64
N THR A 61 19.79 1.14 -8.27
CA THR A 61 18.70 0.44 -8.97
C THR A 61 17.68 1.43 -9.51
N LYS A 62 16.69 0.96 -10.29
CA LYS A 62 15.59 1.77 -10.79
C LYS A 62 14.35 1.59 -9.95
N LEU A 63 13.51 2.61 -9.97
CA LEU A 63 12.16 2.56 -9.43
C LEU A 63 11.20 2.03 -10.49
N LEU A 64 10.51 0.94 -10.19
CA LEU A 64 9.35 0.47 -10.92
C LEU A 64 8.09 1.13 -10.36
N THR A 65 7.18 1.50 -11.24
CA THR A 65 5.92 2.13 -10.85
C THR A 65 4.79 1.61 -11.72
N GLY A 66 3.77 1.05 -11.08
CA GLY A 66 2.50 0.68 -11.73
C GLY A 66 1.34 1.45 -11.11
N LYS A 67 0.29 1.64 -11.91
CA LYS A 67 -0.91 2.37 -11.49
C LYS A 67 -2.13 1.73 -12.12
N PHE A 68 -3.17 1.51 -11.31
CA PHE A 68 -4.45 1.01 -11.77
C PHE A 68 -5.56 2.02 -11.44
N PRO A 69 -6.33 2.52 -12.42
CA PRO A 69 -7.43 3.44 -12.18
C PRO A 69 -8.67 2.69 -11.64
N LEU A 70 -9.34 3.24 -10.64
CA LEU A 70 -10.56 2.64 -10.08
C LEU A 70 -11.72 2.58 -11.09
N ALA A 71 -11.70 3.41 -12.12
CA ALA A 71 -12.66 3.35 -13.23
C ALA A 71 -12.64 2.00 -14.00
N ALA A 72 -11.55 1.23 -13.89
CA ALA A 72 -11.43 -0.11 -14.45
C ALA A 72 -11.74 -1.24 -13.44
N ASN A 73 -12.08 -0.91 -12.19
CA ASN A 73 -12.37 -1.90 -11.15
C ASN A 73 -13.86 -2.23 -11.10
N GLY A 74 -14.21 -3.51 -11.26
CA GLY A 74 -15.60 -3.97 -11.27
C GLY A 74 -16.38 -3.66 -9.99
N ARG A 75 -15.74 -3.73 -8.81
CA ARG A 75 -16.40 -3.40 -7.54
C ARG A 75 -16.62 -1.88 -7.42
N ALA A 76 -15.65 -1.07 -7.81
CA ALA A 76 -15.78 0.38 -7.82
C ALA A 76 -16.98 0.83 -8.69
N LEU A 77 -17.17 0.21 -9.86
CA LEU A 77 -18.34 0.46 -10.72
C LEU A 77 -19.67 0.15 -10.01
N THR A 78 -19.75 -0.97 -9.28
CA THR A 78 -21.01 -1.30 -8.55
C THR A 78 -21.29 -0.37 -7.37
N MET A 79 -20.30 0.33 -6.87
CA MET A 79 -20.41 1.29 -5.76
C MET A 79 -20.51 2.74 -6.24
N GLU A 80 -20.50 2.98 -7.54
CA GLU A 80 -20.39 4.30 -8.18
C GLU A 80 -19.12 5.07 -7.74
N ALA A 81 -18.13 4.36 -7.19
CA ALA A 81 -16.88 4.94 -6.70
C ALA A 81 -15.97 5.45 -7.82
N GLU A 82 -16.17 4.98 -9.06
CA GLU A 82 -15.47 5.45 -10.25
C GLU A 82 -15.76 6.92 -10.57
N LYS A 83 -16.93 7.44 -10.15
CA LYS A 83 -17.34 8.84 -10.40
C LYS A 83 -16.46 9.85 -9.67
N SER A 84 -15.96 9.50 -8.47
CA SER A 84 -15.02 10.33 -7.72
C SER A 84 -13.59 10.21 -8.26
N GLY A 85 -13.37 9.35 -9.25
CA GLY A 85 -12.05 9.03 -9.78
C GLY A 85 -11.25 8.18 -8.79
N GLY A 86 -9.94 8.09 -9.03
CA GLY A 86 -9.06 7.41 -8.10
C GLY A 86 -8.16 6.37 -8.76
N PHE A 87 -7.25 5.86 -7.96
CA PHE A 87 -6.26 4.89 -8.42
C PHE A 87 -5.60 4.18 -7.23
N VAL A 88 -4.98 3.05 -7.51
CA VAL A 88 -3.93 2.45 -6.67
C VAL A 88 -2.62 2.53 -7.45
N ARG A 89 -1.55 2.95 -6.79
CA ARG A 89 -0.19 3.01 -7.32
C ARG A 89 0.76 2.22 -6.43
N VAL A 90 1.58 1.39 -7.05
CA VAL A 90 2.63 0.61 -6.41
C VAL A 90 4.00 1.12 -6.84
N LEU A 91 4.91 1.17 -5.90
CA LEU A 91 6.31 1.52 -6.07
C LEU A 91 7.15 0.32 -5.64
N ALA A 92 8.04 -0.17 -6.51
CA ALA A 92 8.90 -1.30 -6.22
C ALA A 92 10.32 -1.06 -6.77
N ARG A 93 11.27 -1.80 -6.25
CA ARG A 93 12.65 -1.81 -6.75
C ARG A 93 12.75 -2.71 -7.98
N GLU A 94 13.57 -2.31 -8.97
CA GLU A 94 13.80 -3.13 -10.17
C GLU A 94 14.67 -4.36 -9.88
N ASP A 95 15.65 -4.23 -8.98
CA ASP A 95 16.67 -5.26 -8.76
C ASP A 95 16.15 -6.51 -8.04
N ASN A 96 15.09 -6.37 -7.23
CA ASN A 96 14.56 -7.49 -6.45
C ASN A 96 13.04 -7.51 -6.34
N HIS A 97 12.34 -6.61 -7.05
CA HIS A 97 10.88 -6.46 -7.09
C HIS A 97 10.21 -6.18 -5.73
N GLN A 98 10.99 -5.81 -4.69
CA GLN A 98 10.42 -5.49 -3.38
C GLN A 98 9.53 -4.26 -3.45
N ILE A 99 8.31 -4.38 -2.94
CA ILE A 99 7.37 -3.26 -2.80
C ILE A 99 7.87 -2.36 -1.67
N ILE A 100 8.03 -1.07 -1.96
CA ILE A 100 8.57 -0.07 -1.01
C ILE A 100 7.61 1.08 -0.72
N GLY A 101 6.51 1.18 -1.46
CA GLY A 101 5.49 2.20 -1.22
C GLY A 101 4.22 1.96 -2.02
N ILE A 102 3.09 2.32 -1.43
CA ILE A 102 1.76 2.19 -2.04
C ILE A 102 0.99 3.48 -1.75
N GLN A 103 0.39 4.08 -2.78
CA GLN A 103 -0.50 5.23 -2.64
C GLN A 103 -1.81 4.92 -3.34
N ALA A 104 -2.92 5.29 -2.69
CA ALA A 104 -4.23 5.09 -3.24
C ALA A 104 -5.13 6.30 -2.98
N VAL A 105 -6.02 6.56 -3.92
CA VAL A 105 -7.08 7.58 -3.82
C VAL A 105 -8.37 6.95 -4.30
N GLY A 106 -9.46 7.10 -3.57
CA GLY A 106 -10.76 6.61 -3.98
C GLY A 106 -11.74 6.44 -2.83
N SER A 107 -13.00 6.21 -3.14
CA SER A 107 -14.01 5.90 -2.14
C SER A 107 -13.74 4.54 -1.48
N SER A 108 -13.82 4.47 -0.16
CA SER A 108 -13.57 3.27 0.65
C SER A 108 -12.18 2.65 0.46
N ILE A 109 -11.20 3.41 -0.02
CA ILE A 109 -9.85 2.90 -0.28
C ILE A 109 -9.07 2.69 1.02
N SER A 110 -9.49 3.30 2.13
CA SER A 110 -8.91 3.10 3.46
C SER A 110 -8.97 1.65 3.94
N GLU A 111 -9.99 0.90 3.51
CA GLU A 111 -10.16 -0.53 3.85
C GLU A 111 -9.03 -1.42 3.31
N LEU A 112 -8.30 -0.97 2.30
CA LEU A 112 -7.13 -1.67 1.76
C LEU A 112 -5.83 -1.37 2.53
N SER A 113 -5.84 -0.42 3.46
CA SER A 113 -4.63 0.01 4.18
C SER A 113 -3.97 -1.11 4.97
N GLY A 114 -4.77 -2.05 5.50
CA GLY A 114 -4.27 -3.23 6.21
C GLY A 114 -3.48 -4.17 5.30
N GLU A 115 -3.98 -4.44 4.09
CA GLU A 115 -3.29 -5.25 3.09
C GLU A 115 -1.99 -4.56 2.62
N PHE A 116 -2.04 -3.26 2.37
CA PHE A 116 -0.86 -2.47 1.99
C PHE A 116 0.22 -2.49 3.06
N SER A 117 -0.18 -2.28 4.33
CA SER A 117 0.75 -2.32 5.46
C SER A 117 1.37 -3.70 5.63
N LEU A 118 0.56 -4.78 5.52
CA LEU A 118 1.03 -6.15 5.62
C LEU A 118 2.03 -6.48 4.51
N ALA A 119 1.77 -6.05 3.28
CA ALA A 119 2.68 -6.27 2.16
C ALA A 119 4.06 -5.63 2.42
N LEU A 120 4.10 -4.40 2.94
CA LEU A 120 5.36 -3.74 3.28
C LEU A 120 6.05 -4.40 4.49
N GLU A 121 5.29 -4.71 5.56
CA GLU A 121 5.83 -5.33 6.78
C GLU A 121 6.45 -6.71 6.51
N MET A 122 5.83 -7.48 5.60
CA MET A 122 6.36 -8.78 5.17
C MET A 122 7.48 -8.67 4.12
N GLY A 123 7.79 -7.48 3.63
CA GLY A 123 8.76 -7.27 2.56
C GLY A 123 8.34 -7.93 1.24
N ALA A 124 7.02 -7.92 0.95
CA ALA A 124 6.45 -8.59 -0.21
C ALA A 124 7.08 -8.14 -1.53
N LEU A 125 7.26 -9.08 -2.43
CA LEU A 125 7.66 -8.85 -3.81
C LEU A 125 6.43 -8.66 -4.69
N LEU A 126 6.62 -8.07 -5.87
CA LEU A 126 5.54 -7.96 -6.86
C LEU A 126 4.93 -9.33 -7.18
N GLU A 127 5.76 -10.37 -7.27
CA GLU A 127 5.34 -11.74 -7.56
C GLU A 127 4.47 -12.36 -6.46
N ASP A 128 4.68 -11.98 -5.20
CA ASP A 128 3.88 -12.49 -4.08
C ASP A 128 2.42 -12.00 -4.20
N ILE A 129 2.24 -10.73 -4.51
CA ILE A 129 0.92 -10.14 -4.71
C ILE A 129 0.30 -10.62 -6.03
N ALA A 130 1.08 -10.69 -7.11
CA ALA A 130 0.63 -11.18 -8.41
C ALA A 130 0.19 -12.66 -8.34
N GLY A 131 0.86 -13.47 -7.51
CA GLY A 131 0.52 -14.88 -7.27
C GLY A 131 -0.63 -15.11 -6.27
N THR A 132 -1.06 -14.07 -5.54
CA THR A 132 -2.14 -14.15 -4.57
C THR A 132 -3.49 -14.05 -5.28
N ILE A 133 -4.40 -15.02 -5.02
CA ILE A 133 -5.75 -14.99 -5.59
C ILE A 133 -6.58 -13.91 -4.86
N HIS A 134 -6.99 -12.88 -5.60
CA HIS A 134 -7.90 -11.85 -5.13
C HIS A 134 -9.33 -12.18 -5.54
N ALA A 135 -10.27 -12.05 -4.61
CA ALA A 135 -11.68 -12.35 -4.88
C ALA A 135 -12.29 -11.33 -5.86
N HIS A 136 -13.11 -11.81 -6.79
CA HIS A 136 -13.85 -10.97 -7.74
C HIS A 136 -15.36 -10.92 -7.40
N PRO A 137 -16.03 -9.73 -7.42
CA PRO A 137 -15.44 -8.40 -7.56
C PRO A 137 -15.10 -7.77 -6.19
N THR A 138 -13.91 -7.25 -6.03
CA THR A 138 -13.48 -6.56 -4.80
C THR A 138 -12.65 -5.32 -5.11
N MET A 139 -12.52 -4.41 -4.14
CA MET A 139 -11.61 -3.27 -4.24
C MET A 139 -10.13 -3.70 -4.19
N SER A 140 -9.80 -4.82 -3.52
CA SER A 140 -8.42 -5.32 -3.42
C SER A 140 -7.84 -5.76 -4.77
N GLU A 141 -8.68 -6.12 -5.75
CA GLU A 141 -8.21 -6.34 -7.13
C GLU A 141 -7.50 -5.12 -7.72
N SER A 142 -7.80 -3.90 -7.24
CA SER A 142 -7.09 -2.70 -7.67
C SER A 142 -5.62 -2.69 -7.24
N PHE A 143 -5.30 -3.30 -6.10
CA PHE A 143 -3.92 -3.50 -5.67
C PHE A 143 -3.24 -4.56 -6.54
N HIS A 144 -3.86 -5.71 -6.73
CA HIS A 144 -3.38 -6.78 -7.61
C HIS A 144 -3.09 -6.26 -9.03
N GLU A 145 -4.06 -5.58 -9.65
CA GLU A 145 -3.91 -5.00 -11.00
C GLU A 145 -2.81 -3.93 -11.08
N SER A 146 -2.62 -3.13 -10.02
CA SER A 146 -1.52 -2.16 -10.01
C SER A 146 -0.15 -2.83 -9.93
N VAL A 147 -0.06 -3.99 -9.26
CA VAL A 147 1.15 -4.83 -9.24
C VAL A 147 1.37 -5.47 -10.62
N LEU A 148 0.33 -6.04 -11.24
CA LEU A 148 0.44 -6.57 -12.60
C LEU A 148 0.85 -5.49 -13.62
N SER A 149 0.33 -4.27 -13.45
CA SER A 149 0.76 -3.10 -14.25
C SER A 149 2.25 -2.78 -14.06
N THR A 150 2.75 -2.91 -12.82
CA THR A 150 4.19 -2.72 -12.54
C THR A 150 5.06 -3.77 -13.22
N LEU A 151 4.56 -5.01 -13.32
CA LEU A 151 5.20 -6.12 -14.02
C LEU A 151 4.99 -6.09 -15.55
N GLY A 152 4.18 -5.16 -16.06
CA GLY A 152 3.94 -4.98 -17.50
C GLY A 152 2.90 -5.90 -18.13
N HIS A 153 2.03 -6.53 -17.32
CA HIS A 153 1.01 -7.46 -17.83
C HIS A 153 -0.36 -7.33 -17.11
N ALA A 154 -0.78 -6.09 -16.82
CA ALA A 154 -2.12 -5.84 -16.32
C ALA A 154 -3.20 -6.44 -17.24
N ILE A 155 -4.31 -6.89 -16.65
CA ILE A 155 -5.37 -7.59 -17.39
C ILE A 155 -6.45 -6.61 -17.86
N HIS A 156 -6.81 -5.64 -17.01
CA HIS A 156 -7.97 -4.77 -17.23
C HIS A 156 -7.61 -3.35 -17.75
N ILE A 157 -6.33 -3.09 -17.96
CA ILE A 157 -5.83 -1.84 -18.55
C ILE A 157 -4.75 -2.13 -19.61
N SER A 158 -4.66 -1.27 -20.63
CA SER A 158 -3.64 -1.32 -21.68
C SER A 158 -2.55 -0.28 -21.45
#